data_a5d70796309b89a8e00996628fe1b02c
#
_entry.id   a5d70796309b89a8e00996628fe1b02c
#
_cell.length_a   1.000
_cell.length_b   1.000
_cell.length_c   1.000
_cell.angle_alpha   90.00
_cell.angle_beta   90.00
_cell.angle_gamma   90.00
#
_symmetry.space_group_name_H-M   'P 1'
#
loop_
_entity.id
_entity.type
_entity.pdbx_description
1 polymer ?
#
loop_
_entity_poly.entity_id
_entity_poly.type
_entity_poly.pdbx_seq_one_letter_code
_entity_poly.pdbx_strand_id
1 'polypeptide(L)'
;MEKLDKTASILSDIQMQLEELNTWKNGLVHTFNSLSKQIDDIKWHLEIDDIAEWKKIRFTGPPPSEYSYNIIKDMGGPFSAKPEPQDHVIIYAYTFYPKNLDGDKKYPLMVLVHGGIHGDFESSNADVVRNLIQQGYIVIAPEYRGSIGYGAVFYHLIDYGGLEIDDTHTARDWMLENCPQVDLERIGIMGYSHGGLHTLLNIFRYPKDYTAAYAGVPVSDLVSRLSYRWKGSPTDMGRNYGGKSPRDDIDEYRRRSPAWNAHKLEIPLLIHTNTNDRDVPVIEVESLITHLKAAGKEFEYKIYQEIPGGHTFERLDTPIAREARLEAYRFLAKYLKPENPP
;
A
#
# COMPACT_ATOMS: atom_id res chain seq x y z
N MET A 1 33.53 -35.86 -28.26
CA MET A 1 33.11 -34.51 -28.70
C MET A 1 31.64 -34.49 -29.17
N GLU A 2 31.29 -35.18 -30.23
CA GLU A 2 29.93 -35.17 -30.82
C GLU A 2 28.77 -35.47 -29.83
N LYS A 3 28.97 -36.37 -28.87
CA LYS A 3 27.98 -36.75 -27.86
C LYS A 3 27.80 -35.62 -26.77
N LEU A 4 28.86 -34.89 -26.46
CA LEU A 4 28.86 -33.74 -25.56
C LEU A 4 28.17 -32.52 -26.21
N ASP A 5 28.46 -32.29 -27.50
CA ASP A 5 27.84 -31.20 -28.26
C ASP A 5 26.32 -31.40 -28.42
N LYS A 6 25.90 -32.67 -28.68
CA LYS A 6 24.49 -33.01 -28.76
C LYS A 6 23.75 -32.82 -27.41
N THR A 7 24.42 -33.17 -26.30
CA THR A 7 23.85 -32.98 -24.96
C THR A 7 23.73 -31.48 -24.61
N ALA A 8 24.73 -30.69 -24.96
CA ALA A 8 24.70 -29.24 -24.78
C ALA A 8 23.56 -28.57 -25.57
N SER A 9 23.36 -29.00 -26.84
CA SER A 9 22.23 -28.52 -27.66
C SER A 9 20.89 -28.87 -27.04
N ILE A 10 20.68 -30.09 -26.57
CA ILE A 10 19.43 -30.51 -25.93
C ILE A 10 19.19 -29.71 -24.63
N LEU A 11 20.22 -29.45 -23.82
CA LEU A 11 20.09 -28.65 -22.60
C LEU A 11 19.71 -27.18 -22.94
N SER A 12 20.30 -26.59 -23.97
CA SER A 12 19.97 -25.29 -24.45
C SER A 12 18.50 -25.20 -24.92
N ASP A 13 18.04 -26.19 -25.68
CA ASP A 13 16.65 -26.24 -26.16
C ASP A 13 15.66 -26.39 -25.00
N ILE A 14 15.96 -27.24 -24.01
CA ILE A 14 15.13 -27.37 -22.79
C ILE A 14 15.10 -26.07 -22.01
N GLN A 15 16.22 -25.39 -21.87
CA GLN A 15 16.30 -24.11 -21.16
C GLN A 15 15.45 -23.04 -21.85
N MET A 16 15.52 -22.95 -23.16
CA MET A 16 14.69 -22.03 -23.96
C MET A 16 13.20 -22.34 -23.80
N GLN A 17 12.80 -23.62 -23.86
CA GLN A 17 11.39 -23.99 -23.65
C GLN A 17 10.90 -23.70 -22.23
N LEU A 18 11.74 -23.85 -21.22
CA LEU A 18 11.42 -23.47 -19.84
C LEU A 18 11.24 -21.96 -19.68
N GLU A 19 12.06 -21.15 -20.35
CA GLU A 19 11.94 -19.70 -20.36
C GLU A 19 10.63 -19.26 -21.04
N GLU A 20 10.30 -19.83 -22.20
CA GLU A 20 9.03 -19.59 -22.89
C GLU A 20 7.82 -19.97 -22.01
N LEU A 21 7.86 -21.13 -21.37
CA LEU A 21 6.80 -21.61 -20.49
C LEU A 21 6.62 -20.68 -19.27
N ASN A 22 7.72 -20.19 -18.69
CA ASN A 22 7.68 -19.24 -17.58
C ASN A 22 7.09 -17.89 -18.02
N THR A 23 7.47 -17.42 -19.21
CA THR A 23 6.92 -16.18 -19.78
C THR A 23 5.41 -16.31 -19.99
N TRP A 24 4.97 -17.41 -20.59
CA TRP A 24 3.54 -17.69 -20.79
C TRP A 24 2.77 -17.79 -19.47
N LYS A 25 3.32 -18.54 -18.48
CA LYS A 25 2.75 -18.64 -17.13
C LYS A 25 2.58 -17.27 -16.46
N ASN A 26 3.60 -16.42 -16.52
CA ASN A 26 3.55 -15.09 -15.96
C ASN A 26 2.48 -14.22 -16.67
N GLY A 27 2.38 -14.30 -17.99
CA GLY A 27 1.33 -13.64 -18.75
C GLY A 27 -0.08 -14.05 -18.32
N LEU A 28 -0.30 -15.35 -18.10
CA LEU A 28 -1.58 -15.87 -17.59
C LEU A 28 -1.91 -15.33 -16.20
N VAL A 29 -0.95 -15.31 -15.28
CA VAL A 29 -1.17 -14.78 -13.92
C VAL A 29 -1.65 -13.32 -13.98
N HIS A 30 -1.00 -12.47 -14.77
CA HIS A 30 -1.43 -11.09 -14.91
C HIS A 30 -2.80 -10.95 -15.60
N THR A 31 -3.12 -11.82 -16.55
CA THR A 31 -4.44 -11.86 -17.18
C THR A 31 -5.53 -12.23 -16.15
N PHE A 32 -5.30 -13.27 -15.35
CA PHE A 32 -6.24 -13.65 -14.28
C PHE A 32 -6.42 -12.54 -13.24
N ASN A 33 -5.34 -11.90 -12.80
CA ASN A 33 -5.43 -10.77 -11.88
C ASN A 33 -6.24 -9.62 -12.47
N SER A 34 -6.08 -9.32 -13.77
CA SER A 34 -6.85 -8.27 -14.44
C SER A 34 -8.33 -8.63 -14.55
N LEU A 35 -8.66 -9.89 -14.83
CA LEU A 35 -10.05 -10.36 -14.86
C LEU A 35 -10.68 -10.35 -13.46
N SER A 36 -9.95 -10.81 -12.43
CA SER A 36 -10.40 -10.75 -11.04
C SER A 36 -10.70 -9.32 -10.63
N LYS A 37 -9.83 -8.37 -11.00
CA LYS A 37 -10.03 -6.94 -10.71
C LYS A 37 -11.28 -6.37 -11.37
N GLN A 38 -11.53 -6.73 -12.64
CA GLN A 38 -12.75 -6.30 -13.34
C GLN A 38 -14.02 -6.89 -12.72
N ILE A 39 -13.97 -8.13 -12.23
CA ILE A 39 -15.09 -8.76 -11.50
C ILE A 39 -15.29 -8.03 -10.16
N ASP A 40 -14.23 -7.71 -9.47
CA ASP A 40 -14.29 -7.00 -8.19
C ASP A 40 -14.82 -5.56 -8.37
N ASP A 41 -14.48 -4.88 -9.48
CA ASP A 41 -15.07 -3.59 -9.84
C ASP A 41 -16.62 -3.66 -9.94
N ILE A 42 -17.18 -4.78 -10.40
CA ILE A 42 -18.63 -4.99 -10.42
C ILE A 42 -19.21 -5.18 -9.01
N LYS A 43 -18.47 -5.86 -8.13
CA LYS A 43 -18.92 -6.06 -6.74
C LYS A 43 -19.02 -4.75 -5.96
N TRP A 44 -18.19 -3.75 -6.23
CA TRP A 44 -18.31 -2.45 -5.59
C TRP A 44 -19.71 -1.85 -5.70
N HIS A 45 -20.41 -2.04 -6.85
CA HIS A 45 -21.81 -1.60 -6.98
C HIS A 45 -22.75 -2.29 -6.00
N LEU A 46 -22.52 -3.57 -5.72
CA LEU A 46 -23.35 -4.32 -4.77
C LEU A 46 -23.08 -3.91 -3.31
N GLU A 47 -21.86 -3.51 -3.03
CA GLU A 47 -21.41 -3.24 -1.65
C GLU A 47 -21.61 -1.79 -1.22
N ILE A 48 -21.66 -0.82 -2.14
CA ILE A 48 -21.53 0.61 -1.80
C ILE A 48 -22.64 1.47 -2.38
N ASP A 49 -23.29 1.07 -3.50
CA ASP A 49 -24.25 1.94 -4.22
C ASP A 49 -25.46 2.38 -3.39
N ASP A 50 -25.73 1.75 -2.25
CA ASP A 50 -26.79 2.18 -1.33
C ASP A 50 -26.42 3.46 -0.54
N ILE A 51 -25.14 3.71 -0.25
CA ILE A 51 -24.69 4.80 0.62
C ILE A 51 -23.72 5.80 -0.05
N ALA A 52 -23.05 5.40 -1.12
CA ALA A 52 -22.03 6.23 -1.76
C ALA A 52 -22.12 6.20 -3.29
N GLU A 53 -21.62 7.26 -3.91
CA GLU A 53 -21.17 7.25 -5.29
C GLU A 53 -19.67 6.92 -5.31
N TRP A 54 -19.23 6.08 -6.23
CA TRP A 54 -17.84 5.75 -6.37
C TRP A 54 -17.37 5.83 -7.83
N LYS A 55 -16.07 6.08 -8.01
CA LYS A 55 -15.45 6.15 -9.34
C LYS A 55 -14.06 5.54 -9.27
N LYS A 56 -13.69 4.85 -10.36
CA LYS A 56 -12.31 4.48 -10.61
C LYS A 56 -11.67 5.55 -11.50
N ILE A 57 -10.65 6.19 -10.99
CA ILE A 57 -9.97 7.31 -11.64
C ILE A 57 -8.54 6.94 -12.04
N ARG A 58 -7.93 7.81 -12.83
CA ARG A 58 -6.52 7.71 -13.22
C ARG A 58 -5.87 9.08 -13.12
N PHE A 59 -4.66 9.12 -12.62
CA PHE A 59 -3.82 10.33 -12.55
C PHE A 59 -2.35 9.96 -12.81
N THR A 60 -1.47 10.95 -12.90
CA THR A 60 -0.05 10.73 -13.14
C THR A 60 0.72 10.77 -11.82
N GLY A 61 1.42 9.68 -11.52
CA GLY A 61 2.43 9.61 -10.46
C GLY A 61 3.83 9.96 -10.97
N PRO A 62 4.85 9.96 -10.11
CA PRO A 62 6.24 10.19 -10.49
C PRO A 62 6.72 9.22 -11.58
N PRO A 63 7.76 9.57 -12.35
CA PRO A 63 8.42 8.64 -13.27
C PRO A 63 8.88 7.34 -12.57
N PRO A 64 9.14 6.24 -13.31
CA PRO A 64 9.68 5.01 -12.72
C PRO A 64 11.06 5.25 -12.12
N SER A 65 11.43 4.47 -11.10
CA SER A 65 12.81 4.41 -10.65
C SER A 65 13.69 3.80 -11.75
N GLU A 66 14.99 4.15 -11.76
CA GLU A 66 15.95 3.57 -12.70
C GLU A 66 15.94 2.03 -12.66
N TYR A 67 15.82 1.47 -11.47
CA TYR A 67 15.76 0.03 -11.29
C TYR A 67 14.48 -0.59 -11.89
N SER A 68 13.32 -0.05 -11.58
CA SER A 68 12.04 -0.52 -12.14
C SER A 68 12.02 -0.36 -13.67
N TYR A 69 12.54 0.75 -14.15
CA TYR A 69 12.66 1.00 -15.59
C TYR A 69 13.51 -0.08 -16.28
N ASN A 70 14.67 -0.44 -15.73
CA ASN A 70 15.55 -1.45 -16.29
C ASN A 70 14.89 -2.83 -16.33
N ILE A 71 14.15 -3.22 -15.28
CA ILE A 71 13.38 -4.47 -15.28
C ILE A 71 12.36 -4.48 -16.42
N ILE A 72 11.59 -3.40 -16.57
CA ILE A 72 10.52 -3.33 -17.58
C ILE A 72 11.11 -3.33 -18.99
N LYS A 73 12.25 -2.66 -19.19
CA LYS A 73 12.96 -2.64 -20.46
C LYS A 73 13.39 -4.04 -20.90
N ASP A 74 13.82 -4.87 -19.95
CA ASP A 74 14.29 -6.24 -20.20
C ASP A 74 13.14 -7.26 -20.29
N MET A 75 11.92 -6.88 -19.91
CA MET A 75 10.73 -7.71 -20.08
C MET A 75 10.40 -7.83 -21.58
N GLY A 76 11.01 -8.79 -22.25
CA GLY A 76 10.66 -9.15 -23.63
C GLY A 76 9.17 -9.52 -23.73
N GLY A 77 8.52 -9.25 -24.85
CA GLY A 77 7.15 -9.69 -25.11
C GLY A 77 6.20 -8.60 -25.61
N PRO A 78 4.91 -8.87 -25.72
CA PRO A 78 3.93 -8.04 -26.46
C PRO A 78 3.50 -6.77 -25.71
N PHE A 79 4.24 -6.31 -24.72
CA PHE A 79 3.94 -5.07 -24.03
C PHE A 79 4.20 -3.90 -24.95
N SER A 80 3.12 -3.30 -25.44
CA SER A 80 3.13 -2.33 -26.53
C SER A 80 3.68 -0.95 -26.12
N ALA A 81 3.83 -0.67 -24.83
CA ALA A 81 4.37 0.60 -24.37
C ALA A 81 5.21 0.34 -23.12
N LYS A 82 6.52 0.36 -23.28
CA LYS A 82 7.45 0.48 -22.16
C LYS A 82 7.55 1.97 -21.81
N PRO A 83 7.40 2.36 -20.53
CA PRO A 83 7.62 3.75 -20.16
C PRO A 83 9.10 4.11 -20.43
N GLU A 84 9.32 5.32 -20.89
CA GLU A 84 10.65 5.91 -20.91
C GLU A 84 11.01 6.47 -19.53
N PRO A 85 12.29 6.69 -19.18
CA PRO A 85 12.68 7.12 -17.84
C PRO A 85 12.03 8.43 -17.37
N GLN A 86 11.64 9.28 -18.30
CA GLN A 86 10.96 10.56 -18.04
C GLN A 86 9.44 10.48 -18.01
N ASP A 87 8.87 9.34 -18.41
CA ASP A 87 7.42 9.20 -18.48
C ASP A 87 6.83 9.11 -17.07
N HIS A 88 5.78 9.86 -16.82
CA HIS A 88 4.99 9.70 -15.61
C HIS A 88 4.23 8.37 -15.61
N VAL A 89 4.21 7.72 -14.47
CA VAL A 89 3.46 6.48 -14.28
C VAL A 89 1.96 6.80 -14.15
N ILE A 90 1.11 6.09 -14.87
CA ILE A 90 -0.33 6.18 -14.68
C ILE A 90 -0.71 5.39 -13.42
N ILE A 91 -1.26 6.09 -12.44
CA ILE A 91 -1.74 5.52 -11.18
C ILE A 91 -3.27 5.48 -11.21
N TYR A 92 -3.82 4.42 -10.64
CA TYR A 92 -5.27 4.24 -10.50
C TYR A 92 -5.68 4.49 -9.05
N ALA A 93 -6.93 4.87 -8.84
CA ALA A 93 -7.51 4.96 -7.50
C ALA A 93 -9.03 4.79 -7.55
N TYR A 94 -9.60 4.41 -6.41
CA TYR A 94 -11.03 4.47 -6.15
C TYR A 94 -11.35 5.70 -5.34
N THR A 95 -12.39 6.40 -5.70
CA THR A 95 -12.94 7.53 -4.93
C THR A 95 -14.37 7.21 -4.52
N PHE A 96 -14.71 7.51 -3.27
CA PHE A 96 -16.04 7.27 -2.71
C PHE A 96 -16.55 8.57 -2.08
N TYR A 97 -17.79 8.90 -2.42
CA TYR A 97 -18.47 10.11 -1.99
C TYR A 97 -19.79 9.77 -1.31
N PRO A 98 -20.11 10.29 -0.10
CA PRO A 98 -21.45 10.13 0.45
C PRO A 98 -22.52 10.57 -0.55
N LYS A 99 -23.61 9.81 -0.70
CA LYS A 99 -24.69 10.12 -1.68
C LYS A 99 -25.32 11.51 -1.51
N ASN A 100 -25.33 12.01 -0.28
CA ASN A 100 -26.00 13.25 0.07
C ASN A 100 -24.98 14.37 0.33
N LEU A 101 -23.89 14.43 -0.46
CA LEU A 101 -22.95 15.54 -0.37
C LEU A 101 -23.66 16.88 -0.61
N ASP A 102 -23.61 17.75 0.39
CA ASP A 102 -23.99 19.14 0.24
C ASP A 102 -22.86 19.91 -0.46
N GLY A 103 -23.16 20.48 -1.63
CA GLY A 103 -22.15 21.18 -2.44
C GLY A 103 -21.50 22.38 -1.76
N ASP A 104 -22.16 22.96 -0.76
CA ASP A 104 -21.69 24.14 -0.01
C ASP A 104 -20.88 23.77 1.24
N LYS A 105 -20.88 22.49 1.64
CA LYS A 105 -20.14 22.01 2.81
C LYS A 105 -18.76 21.48 2.46
N LYS A 106 -17.88 21.46 3.46
CA LYS A 106 -16.58 20.83 3.43
C LYS A 106 -16.56 19.56 4.26
N TYR A 107 -15.98 18.51 3.71
CA TYR A 107 -15.92 17.16 4.29
C TYR A 107 -14.46 16.75 4.51
N PRO A 108 -14.17 16.01 5.59
CA PRO A 108 -12.84 15.46 5.79
C PRO A 108 -12.53 14.41 4.70
N LEU A 109 -11.28 14.40 4.24
CA LEU A 109 -10.75 13.39 3.33
C LEU A 109 -10.08 12.26 4.12
N MET A 110 -10.34 11.01 3.73
CA MET A 110 -9.56 9.87 4.18
C MET A 110 -8.81 9.23 3.00
N VAL A 111 -7.49 9.18 3.10
CA VAL A 111 -6.64 8.38 2.20
C VAL A 111 -6.54 6.98 2.80
N LEU A 112 -7.16 6.00 2.15
CA LEU A 112 -7.23 4.61 2.62
C LEU A 112 -6.31 3.72 1.77
N VAL A 113 -5.23 3.21 2.36
CA VAL A 113 -4.17 2.50 1.62
C VAL A 113 -4.23 1.00 1.88
N HIS A 114 -4.32 0.21 0.82
CA HIS A 114 -4.35 -1.25 0.91
C HIS A 114 -3.00 -1.86 1.32
N GLY A 115 -3.04 -3.07 1.86
CA GLY A 115 -1.87 -3.86 2.21
C GLY A 115 -1.34 -4.70 1.05
N GLY A 116 -0.19 -5.35 1.29
CA GLY A 116 0.49 -6.19 0.30
C GLY A 116 1.23 -5.36 -0.75
N ILE A 117 2.53 -5.60 -0.91
CA ILE A 117 3.34 -4.86 -1.91
C ILE A 117 2.82 -5.07 -3.35
N HIS A 118 2.21 -6.23 -3.58
CA HIS A 118 1.51 -6.61 -4.79
C HIS A 118 0.04 -6.97 -4.47
N GLY A 119 -0.57 -6.28 -3.51
CA GLY A 119 -2.01 -6.34 -3.31
C GLY A 119 -2.76 -5.45 -4.30
N ASP A 120 -4.05 -5.31 -4.05
CA ASP A 120 -4.93 -4.35 -4.70
C ASP A 120 -6.05 -3.92 -3.75
N PHE A 121 -6.76 -2.86 -4.10
CA PHE A 121 -7.87 -2.37 -3.31
C PHE A 121 -9.17 -3.06 -3.77
N GLU A 122 -9.56 -4.08 -3.03
CA GLU A 122 -10.71 -4.95 -3.34
C GLU A 122 -11.97 -4.58 -2.54
N SER A 123 -13.12 -5.07 -3.01
CA SER A 123 -14.42 -4.98 -2.32
C SER A 123 -14.44 -5.65 -0.93
N SER A 124 -13.45 -6.45 -0.60
CA SER A 124 -13.19 -6.93 0.77
C SER A 124 -12.95 -5.79 1.78
N ASN A 125 -12.65 -4.57 1.32
CA ASN A 125 -12.55 -3.36 2.13
C ASN A 125 -13.88 -2.59 2.25
N ALA A 126 -14.99 -3.12 1.72
CA ALA A 126 -16.27 -2.42 1.68
C ALA A 126 -16.76 -2.00 3.07
N ASP A 127 -16.59 -2.85 4.08
CA ASP A 127 -16.99 -2.52 5.46
C ASP A 127 -16.24 -1.29 6.01
N VAL A 128 -14.95 -1.15 5.70
CA VAL A 128 -14.15 0.01 6.11
C VAL A 128 -14.64 1.25 5.37
N VAL A 129 -14.84 1.16 4.05
CA VAL A 129 -15.37 2.25 3.24
C VAL A 129 -16.76 2.67 3.71
N ARG A 130 -17.68 1.72 3.95
CA ARG A 130 -19.02 1.99 4.47
C ARG A 130 -18.97 2.76 5.79
N ASN A 131 -18.14 2.31 6.74
CA ASN A 131 -17.99 3.00 8.03
C ASN A 131 -17.48 4.43 7.86
N LEU A 132 -16.50 4.68 7.00
CA LEU A 132 -15.98 6.01 6.74
C LEU A 132 -17.03 6.92 6.06
N ILE A 133 -17.72 6.41 5.04
CA ILE A 133 -18.80 7.13 4.35
C ILE A 133 -19.95 7.50 5.30
N GLN A 134 -20.38 6.56 6.17
CA GLN A 134 -21.44 6.80 7.16
C GLN A 134 -21.05 7.86 8.20
N GLN A 135 -19.78 7.97 8.51
CA GLN A 135 -19.25 9.04 9.35
C GLN A 135 -19.20 10.40 8.63
N GLY A 136 -19.28 10.43 7.30
CA GLY A 136 -19.24 11.66 6.49
C GLY A 136 -17.86 11.98 5.92
N TYR A 137 -16.96 11.00 5.78
CA TYR A 137 -15.71 11.19 5.04
C TYR A 137 -15.93 11.07 3.54
N ILE A 138 -15.17 11.84 2.76
CA ILE A 138 -14.83 11.51 1.38
C ILE A 138 -13.61 10.60 1.45
N VAL A 139 -13.56 9.54 0.61
CA VAL A 139 -12.48 8.54 0.65
C VAL A 139 -11.80 8.45 -0.70
N ILE A 140 -10.45 8.38 -0.70
CA ILE A 140 -9.66 7.95 -1.85
C ILE A 140 -8.81 6.76 -1.47
N ALA A 141 -8.81 5.73 -2.33
CA ALA A 141 -8.01 4.52 -2.15
C ALA A 141 -7.11 4.32 -3.37
N PRO A 142 -5.81 4.68 -3.29
CA PRO A 142 -4.88 4.54 -4.41
C PRO A 142 -4.51 3.07 -4.64
N GLU A 143 -4.39 2.73 -5.91
CA GLU A 143 -3.70 1.56 -6.43
C GLU A 143 -2.29 2.01 -6.80
N TYR A 144 -1.40 2.04 -5.81
CA TYR A 144 -0.02 2.49 -6.02
C TYR A 144 0.72 1.55 -6.98
N ARG A 145 1.80 2.03 -7.59
CA ARG A 145 2.65 1.20 -8.47
C ARG A 145 3.01 -0.12 -7.80
N GLY A 146 2.95 -1.21 -8.54
CA GLY A 146 3.17 -2.55 -8.00
C GLY A 146 1.87 -3.31 -7.68
N SER A 147 0.70 -2.65 -7.60
CA SER A 147 -0.59 -3.31 -7.39
C SER A 147 -0.90 -4.29 -8.53
N ILE A 148 -1.61 -5.40 -8.21
CA ILE A 148 -2.06 -6.38 -9.21
C ILE A 148 -3.34 -5.91 -9.91
N GLY A 149 -3.68 -6.58 -11.02
CA GLY A 149 -4.87 -6.26 -11.81
C GLY A 149 -4.64 -5.25 -12.95
N TYR A 150 -3.46 -4.63 -13.01
CA TYR A 150 -3.11 -3.58 -13.99
C TYR A 150 -2.01 -4.03 -14.97
N GLY A 151 -1.73 -5.32 -15.05
CA GLY A 151 -0.75 -5.91 -15.96
C GLY A 151 0.66 -6.00 -15.41
N ALA A 152 1.53 -6.68 -16.16
CA ALA A 152 2.89 -7.00 -15.72
C ALA A 152 3.77 -5.75 -15.56
N VAL A 153 3.65 -4.78 -16.45
CA VAL A 153 4.44 -3.54 -16.39
C VAL A 153 4.15 -2.80 -15.08
N PHE A 154 2.87 -2.60 -14.75
CA PHE A 154 2.49 -1.91 -13.52
C PHE A 154 2.95 -2.67 -12.26
N TYR A 155 2.86 -4.00 -12.26
CA TYR A 155 3.35 -4.87 -11.21
C TYR A 155 4.85 -4.66 -10.94
N HIS A 156 5.67 -4.56 -11.98
CA HIS A 156 7.12 -4.40 -11.86
C HIS A 156 7.60 -2.97 -11.62
N LEU A 157 6.68 -1.99 -11.63
CA LEU A 157 6.98 -0.61 -11.25
C LEU A 157 7.20 -0.40 -9.75
N ILE A 158 6.93 -1.39 -8.91
CA ILE A 158 7.10 -1.28 -7.45
C ILE A 158 8.48 -0.74 -7.08
N ASP A 159 8.52 0.18 -6.13
CA ASP A 159 9.73 0.76 -5.56
C ASP A 159 9.61 0.80 -4.03
N TYR A 160 9.71 -0.36 -3.41
CA TYR A 160 9.34 -0.69 -2.04
C TYR A 160 9.82 0.33 -0.98
N GLY A 161 8.88 1.10 -0.40
CA GLY A 161 9.15 2.22 0.53
C GLY A 161 9.73 3.46 -0.17
N GLY A 162 9.67 3.50 -1.51
CA GLY A 162 10.14 4.57 -2.37
C GLY A 162 9.03 5.37 -3.03
N LEU A 163 8.92 5.26 -4.35
CA LEU A 163 8.01 6.07 -5.16
C LEU A 163 6.54 5.68 -5.03
N GLU A 164 6.21 4.45 -4.62
CA GLU A 164 4.81 4.09 -4.33
C GLU A 164 4.23 4.89 -3.18
N ILE A 165 5.06 5.37 -2.27
CA ILE A 165 4.63 6.28 -1.20
C ILE A 165 4.20 7.63 -1.78
N ASP A 166 4.95 8.11 -2.77
CA ASP A 166 4.66 9.36 -3.46
C ASP A 166 3.40 9.22 -4.36
N ASP A 167 3.11 8.02 -4.91
CA ASP A 167 1.84 7.74 -5.59
C ASP A 167 0.64 7.95 -4.65
N THR A 168 0.77 7.52 -3.39
CA THR A 168 -0.27 7.72 -2.37
C THR A 168 -0.45 9.21 -2.04
N HIS A 169 0.63 9.96 -1.94
CA HIS A 169 0.57 11.41 -1.75
C HIS A 169 -0.07 12.11 -2.96
N THR A 170 0.32 11.72 -4.18
CA THR A 170 -0.28 12.28 -5.42
C THR A 170 -1.79 11.99 -5.51
N ALA A 171 -2.26 10.84 -5.00
CA ALA A 171 -3.70 10.55 -4.91
C ALA A 171 -4.43 11.56 -4.00
N ARG A 172 -3.84 11.90 -2.86
CA ARG A 172 -4.35 12.97 -1.98
C ARG A 172 -4.42 14.30 -2.74
N ASP A 173 -3.35 14.69 -3.41
CA ASP A 173 -3.29 15.96 -4.14
C ASP A 173 -4.31 16.01 -5.27
N TRP A 174 -4.49 14.91 -6.00
CA TRP A 174 -5.55 14.81 -7.01
C TRP A 174 -6.94 15.10 -6.43
N MET A 175 -7.25 14.62 -5.23
CA MET A 175 -8.52 14.92 -4.56
C MET A 175 -8.67 16.41 -4.25
N LEU A 176 -7.61 17.08 -3.83
CA LEU A 176 -7.66 18.50 -3.54
C LEU A 176 -7.91 19.36 -4.79
N GLU A 177 -7.37 18.92 -5.91
CA GLU A 177 -7.53 19.60 -7.20
C GLU A 177 -8.91 19.34 -7.83
N ASN A 178 -9.50 18.16 -7.61
CA ASN A 178 -10.66 17.68 -8.35
C ASN A 178 -11.96 17.58 -7.52
N CYS A 179 -11.87 17.73 -6.19
CA CYS A 179 -13.03 17.68 -5.29
C CYS A 179 -13.10 18.92 -4.42
N PRO A 180 -13.82 19.97 -4.83
CA PRO A 180 -13.90 21.21 -4.06
C PRO A 180 -14.58 21.04 -2.70
N GLN A 181 -15.29 19.95 -2.43
CA GLN A 181 -15.91 19.65 -1.14
C GLN A 181 -14.90 19.14 -0.10
N VAL A 182 -13.68 18.78 -0.47
CA VAL A 182 -12.65 18.37 0.50
C VAL A 182 -12.24 19.56 1.37
N ASP A 183 -12.14 19.30 2.68
CA ASP A 183 -11.56 20.24 3.64
C ASP A 183 -10.06 20.04 3.72
N LEU A 184 -9.30 21.05 3.35
CA LEU A 184 -7.83 21.00 3.28
C LEU A 184 -7.17 20.85 4.65
N GLU A 185 -7.88 21.19 5.74
CA GLU A 185 -7.37 21.11 7.12
C GLU A 185 -7.77 19.79 7.82
N ARG A 186 -8.59 18.96 7.17
CA ARG A 186 -9.11 17.70 7.75
C ARG A 186 -8.82 16.52 6.85
N ILE A 187 -7.53 16.21 6.67
CA ILE A 187 -7.07 15.10 5.81
C ILE A 187 -6.44 14.02 6.69
N GLY A 188 -7.05 12.84 6.69
CA GLY A 188 -6.54 11.65 7.36
C GLY A 188 -5.91 10.67 6.38
N ILE A 189 -5.02 9.85 6.90
CA ILE A 189 -4.48 8.68 6.19
C ILE A 189 -4.53 7.46 7.07
N MET A 190 -4.97 6.33 6.51
CA MET A 190 -4.97 5.05 7.21
C MET A 190 -4.62 3.89 6.30
N GLY A 191 -3.98 2.88 6.87
CA GLY A 191 -3.65 1.67 6.13
C GLY A 191 -3.14 0.56 7.03
N TYR A 192 -3.14 -0.66 6.47
CA TYR A 192 -2.76 -1.89 7.18
C TYR A 192 -1.57 -2.55 6.49
N SER A 193 -0.66 -3.15 7.29
CA SER A 193 0.48 -3.89 6.74
C SER A 193 1.38 -2.98 5.89
N HIS A 194 1.53 -3.27 4.60
CA HIS A 194 2.22 -2.40 3.65
C HIS A 194 1.52 -1.04 3.51
N GLY A 195 0.17 -0.98 3.56
CA GLY A 195 -0.57 0.28 3.65
C GLY A 195 -0.25 1.07 4.92
N GLY A 196 0.10 0.38 6.02
CA GLY A 196 0.65 1.01 7.23
C GLY A 196 2.05 1.60 7.01
N LEU A 197 2.90 0.98 6.19
CA LEU A 197 4.17 1.59 5.73
C LEU A 197 3.91 2.88 4.97
N HIS A 198 2.94 2.86 4.03
CA HIS A 198 2.54 4.05 3.29
C HIS A 198 2.05 5.16 4.21
N THR A 199 1.19 4.81 5.17
CA THR A 199 0.68 5.75 6.17
C THR A 199 1.82 6.43 6.93
N LEU A 200 2.74 5.65 7.49
CA LEU A 200 3.85 6.16 8.29
C LEU A 200 4.83 7.01 7.45
N LEU A 201 5.24 6.51 6.27
CA LEU A 201 6.17 7.25 5.43
C LEU A 201 5.55 8.53 4.83
N ASN A 202 4.25 8.53 4.52
CA ASN A 202 3.56 9.74 4.07
C ASN A 202 3.60 10.83 5.15
N ILE A 203 3.21 10.53 6.39
CA ILE A 203 3.20 11.54 7.46
C ILE A 203 4.61 11.99 7.90
N PHE A 204 5.64 11.19 7.60
CA PHE A 204 7.03 11.57 7.87
C PHE A 204 7.68 12.36 6.72
N ARG A 205 7.24 12.14 5.47
CA ARG A 205 7.72 12.91 4.30
C ARG A 205 6.95 14.21 4.13
N TYR A 206 5.64 14.19 4.40
CA TYR A 206 4.70 15.29 4.17
C TYR A 206 3.90 15.62 5.45
N PRO A 207 4.59 15.99 6.56
CA PRO A 207 3.94 16.15 7.88
C PRO A 207 2.87 17.23 7.92
N LYS A 208 2.90 18.21 7.01
CA LYS A 208 1.93 19.31 6.95
C LYS A 208 0.70 19.00 6.10
N ASP A 209 0.68 17.85 5.41
CA ASP A 209 -0.34 17.51 4.44
C ASP A 209 -1.41 16.58 5.01
N TYR A 210 -1.23 16.15 6.25
CA TYR A 210 -2.15 15.28 6.97
C TYR A 210 -2.43 15.83 8.38
N THR A 211 -3.65 15.57 8.88
CA THR A 211 -4.12 16.03 10.21
C THR A 211 -4.02 14.93 11.25
N ALA A 212 -4.25 13.67 10.88
CA ALA A 212 -4.14 12.51 11.75
C ALA A 212 -3.90 11.24 10.95
N ALA A 213 -3.31 10.22 11.56
CA ALA A 213 -2.98 8.96 10.91
C ALA A 213 -3.26 7.73 11.77
N TYR A 214 -3.69 6.64 11.12
CA TYR A 214 -3.82 5.34 11.74
C TYR A 214 -3.04 4.27 10.96
N ALA A 215 -2.16 3.55 11.65
CA ALA A 215 -1.34 2.47 11.08
C ALA A 215 -1.63 1.14 11.78
N GLY A 216 -2.34 0.23 11.11
CA GLY A 216 -2.64 -1.12 11.59
C GLY A 216 -1.59 -2.12 11.15
N VAL A 217 -1.03 -2.91 12.09
CA VAL A 217 0.01 -3.94 11.85
C VAL A 217 1.07 -3.51 10.83
N PRO A 218 1.65 -2.30 10.94
CA PRO A 218 2.42 -1.68 9.88
C PRO A 218 3.78 -2.31 9.68
N VAL A 219 4.19 -2.49 8.42
CA VAL A 219 5.62 -2.67 8.10
C VAL A 219 6.34 -1.39 8.50
N SER A 220 7.31 -1.48 9.39
CA SER A 220 7.87 -0.29 10.04
C SER A 220 9.38 -0.25 10.16
N ASP A 221 10.08 -1.37 10.01
CA ASP A 221 11.55 -1.43 10.03
C ASP A 221 12.10 -2.42 9.01
N LEU A 222 12.50 -1.93 7.84
CA LEU A 222 13.03 -2.76 6.75
C LEU A 222 14.43 -3.31 7.06
N VAL A 223 15.15 -2.69 7.98
CA VAL A 223 16.45 -3.22 8.45
C VAL A 223 16.23 -4.46 9.31
N SER A 224 15.33 -4.38 10.28
CA SER A 224 14.95 -5.52 11.14
C SER A 224 14.25 -6.61 10.34
N ARG A 225 13.38 -6.26 9.39
CA ARG A 225 12.60 -7.18 8.57
C ARG A 225 13.45 -8.21 7.84
N LEU A 226 14.64 -7.84 7.39
CA LEU A 226 15.55 -8.73 6.68
C LEU A 226 16.28 -9.71 7.60
N SER A 227 16.26 -9.50 8.91
CA SER A 227 16.85 -10.45 9.86
C SER A 227 16.07 -11.76 9.98
N TYR A 228 14.78 -11.77 9.67
CA TYR A 228 13.89 -12.92 9.77
C TYR A 228 13.20 -13.32 8.44
N ARG A 229 13.30 -12.51 7.39
CA ARG A 229 12.83 -12.88 6.05
C ARG A 229 13.95 -13.58 5.29
N TRP A 230 13.65 -14.72 4.69
CA TRP A 230 14.63 -15.44 3.88
C TRP A 230 14.84 -14.75 2.53
N LYS A 231 16.05 -14.80 2.02
CA LYS A 231 16.43 -14.23 0.72
C LYS A 231 15.59 -14.86 -0.41
N GLY A 232 14.97 -14.01 -1.24
CA GLY A 232 14.09 -14.44 -2.32
C GLY A 232 12.62 -14.55 -1.96
N SER A 233 12.22 -14.15 -0.73
CA SER A 233 10.82 -13.95 -0.40
C SER A 233 10.18 -12.93 -1.35
N PRO A 234 8.88 -13.08 -1.73
CA PRO A 234 8.18 -12.07 -2.53
C PRO A 234 8.18 -10.67 -1.92
N THR A 235 8.34 -10.60 -0.59
CA THR A 235 8.41 -9.34 0.18
C THR A 235 9.86 -8.92 0.48
N ASP A 236 10.85 -9.52 -0.19
CA ASP A 236 12.24 -9.13 -0.06
C ASP A 236 12.48 -7.82 -0.83
N MET A 237 12.69 -6.74 -0.08
CA MET A 237 12.99 -5.43 -0.66
C MET A 237 14.22 -5.48 -1.58
N GLY A 238 15.24 -6.28 -1.25
CA GLY A 238 16.43 -6.41 -2.08
C GLY A 238 16.11 -6.87 -3.49
N ARG A 239 15.09 -7.71 -3.67
CA ARG A 239 14.60 -8.14 -4.98
C ARG A 239 14.03 -6.98 -5.80
N ASN A 240 13.41 -6.01 -5.12
CA ASN A 240 12.79 -4.83 -5.72
C ASN A 240 13.72 -3.61 -5.67
N TYR A 241 14.97 -3.80 -5.24
CA TYR A 241 16.01 -2.78 -5.13
C TYR A 241 17.36 -3.28 -5.68
N GLY A 242 17.38 -3.81 -6.88
CA GLY A 242 18.59 -4.23 -7.58
C GLY A 242 19.35 -5.38 -6.94
N GLY A 243 18.71 -6.20 -6.11
CA GLY A 243 19.36 -7.29 -5.37
C GLY A 243 20.22 -6.83 -4.19
N LYS A 244 20.25 -5.54 -3.87
CA LYS A 244 21.02 -4.99 -2.76
C LYS A 244 20.40 -5.39 -1.42
N SER A 245 21.25 -5.79 -0.49
CA SER A 245 20.93 -6.06 0.92
C SER A 245 21.24 -4.82 1.80
N PRO A 246 20.83 -4.80 3.08
CA PRO A 246 21.26 -3.74 4.00
C PRO A 246 22.76 -3.63 4.19
N ARG A 247 23.51 -4.69 3.90
CA ARG A 247 24.99 -4.65 3.93
C ARG A 247 25.55 -3.86 2.76
N ASP A 248 24.82 -3.82 1.65
CA ASP A 248 25.24 -3.13 0.44
C ASP A 248 24.82 -1.65 0.46
N ASP A 249 23.70 -1.32 1.11
CA ASP A 249 23.15 0.05 1.13
C ASP A 249 22.25 0.27 2.36
N ILE A 250 22.86 0.35 3.54
CA ILE A 250 22.12 0.51 4.81
C ILE A 250 21.34 1.83 4.89
N ASP A 251 21.85 2.88 4.28
CA ASP A 251 21.24 4.20 4.37
C ASP A 251 19.94 4.26 3.56
N GLU A 252 19.86 3.57 2.42
CA GLU A 252 18.62 3.45 1.65
C GLU A 252 17.57 2.62 2.41
N TYR A 253 17.97 1.53 3.07
CA TYR A 253 17.07 0.77 3.93
C TYR A 253 16.52 1.59 5.10
N ARG A 254 17.36 2.40 5.74
CA ARG A 254 16.96 3.33 6.80
C ARG A 254 16.03 4.41 6.26
N ARG A 255 16.34 4.99 5.10
CA ARG A 255 15.51 6.01 4.46
C ARG A 255 14.08 5.52 4.19
N ARG A 256 13.94 4.24 3.84
CA ARG A 256 12.66 3.58 3.56
C ARG A 256 11.98 2.96 4.80
N SER A 257 12.60 3.00 5.96
CA SER A 257 12.06 2.44 7.21
C SER A 257 11.43 3.51 8.09
N PRO A 258 10.13 3.41 8.42
CA PRO A 258 9.48 4.33 9.36
C PRO A 258 10.22 4.49 10.68
N ALA A 259 10.71 3.40 11.30
CA ALA A 259 11.43 3.45 12.56
C ALA A 259 12.60 4.45 12.53
N TRP A 260 13.39 4.46 11.47
CA TRP A 260 14.54 5.35 11.31
C TRP A 260 14.17 6.79 10.97
N ASN A 261 12.91 7.04 10.58
CA ASN A 261 12.34 8.35 10.27
C ASN A 261 11.39 8.87 11.37
N ALA A 262 11.25 8.17 12.48
CA ALA A 262 10.31 8.46 13.58
C ALA A 262 10.42 9.88 14.14
N HIS A 263 11.63 10.48 14.13
CA HIS A 263 11.87 11.86 14.55
C HIS A 263 11.10 12.91 13.74
N LYS A 264 10.57 12.54 12.56
CA LYS A 264 9.81 13.44 11.67
C LYS A 264 8.31 13.47 11.98
N LEU A 265 7.80 12.70 12.95
CA LEU A 265 6.39 12.73 13.32
C LEU A 265 6.01 14.13 13.86
N GLU A 266 5.00 14.75 13.26
CA GLU A 266 4.48 16.07 13.67
C GLU A 266 2.97 16.08 13.93
N ILE A 267 2.25 14.98 13.61
CA ILE A 267 0.80 14.89 13.70
C ILE A 267 0.38 13.72 14.63
N PRO A 268 -0.87 13.74 15.12
CA PRO A 268 -1.42 12.61 15.87
C PRO A 268 -1.36 11.29 15.11
N LEU A 269 -0.85 10.25 15.77
CA LEU A 269 -0.68 8.90 15.22
C LEU A 269 -1.19 7.86 16.21
N LEU A 270 -2.01 6.92 15.73
CA LEU A 270 -2.37 5.69 16.43
C LEU A 270 -1.79 4.48 15.70
N ILE A 271 -1.19 3.57 16.45
CA ILE A 271 -0.61 2.31 15.93
C ILE A 271 -1.25 1.12 16.63
N HIS A 272 -1.78 0.16 15.87
CA HIS A 272 -2.17 -1.15 16.40
C HIS A 272 -1.25 -2.25 15.86
N THR A 273 -0.93 -3.21 16.72
CA THR A 273 -0.22 -4.45 16.33
C THR A 273 -0.54 -5.57 17.32
N ASN A 274 -0.02 -6.77 17.08
CA ASN A 274 -0.21 -7.89 17.99
C ASN A 274 1.02 -8.80 18.05
N THR A 275 1.14 -9.57 19.15
CA THR A 275 2.30 -10.41 19.43
C THR A 275 2.37 -11.68 18.60
N ASN A 276 1.27 -12.12 17.99
CA ASN A 276 1.22 -13.33 17.17
C ASN A 276 1.11 -13.04 15.66
N ASP A 277 1.44 -11.80 15.25
CA ASP A 277 1.59 -11.46 13.84
C ASP A 277 2.81 -12.18 13.23
N ARG A 278 2.57 -12.97 12.17
CA ARG A 278 3.61 -13.72 11.46
C ARG A 278 4.07 -13.05 10.17
N ASP A 279 3.31 -12.10 9.66
CA ASP A 279 3.65 -11.36 8.44
C ASP A 279 4.46 -10.11 8.73
N VAL A 280 4.08 -9.38 9.80
CA VAL A 280 4.83 -8.26 10.35
C VAL A 280 5.05 -8.53 11.84
N PRO A 281 6.09 -9.29 12.21
CA PRO A 281 6.41 -9.59 13.59
C PRO A 281 6.47 -8.33 14.46
N VAL A 282 5.92 -8.41 15.66
CA VAL A 282 5.78 -7.29 16.60
C VAL A 282 7.07 -6.51 16.82
N ILE A 283 8.21 -7.15 16.68
CA ILE A 283 9.55 -6.53 16.86
C ILE A 283 9.79 -5.35 15.90
N GLU A 284 9.21 -5.37 14.68
CA GLU A 284 9.30 -4.21 13.77
C GLU A 284 8.59 -2.99 14.36
N VAL A 285 7.39 -3.20 14.91
CA VAL A 285 6.58 -2.13 15.49
C VAL A 285 7.16 -1.69 16.84
N GLU A 286 7.70 -2.60 17.64
CA GLU A 286 8.43 -2.26 18.87
C GLU A 286 9.68 -1.40 18.58
N SER A 287 10.38 -1.68 17.47
CA SER A 287 11.47 -0.83 16.98
C SER A 287 10.96 0.59 16.68
N LEU A 288 9.87 0.73 15.92
CA LEU A 288 9.25 2.04 15.62
C LEU A 288 8.85 2.77 16.92
N ILE A 289 8.15 2.09 17.84
CA ILE A 289 7.72 2.66 19.13
C ILE A 289 8.93 3.16 19.92
N THR A 290 10.01 2.39 19.94
CA THR A 290 11.25 2.75 20.63
C THR A 290 11.88 4.01 20.03
N HIS A 291 11.94 4.11 18.71
CA HIS A 291 12.47 5.30 18.02
C HIS A 291 11.59 6.53 18.21
N LEU A 292 10.25 6.38 18.17
CA LEU A 292 9.32 7.48 18.46
C LEU A 292 9.49 8.01 19.87
N LYS A 293 9.57 7.13 20.88
CA LYS A 293 9.82 7.51 22.28
C LYS A 293 11.18 8.18 22.46
N ALA A 294 12.24 7.62 21.85
CA ALA A 294 13.58 8.20 21.91
C ALA A 294 13.65 9.59 21.26
N ALA A 295 12.82 9.84 20.25
CA ALA A 295 12.68 11.14 19.61
C ALA A 295 11.76 12.11 20.36
N GLY A 296 11.20 11.73 21.52
CA GLY A 296 10.29 12.55 22.32
C GLY A 296 8.95 12.83 21.64
N LYS A 297 8.45 11.92 20.79
CA LYS A 297 7.20 12.10 20.04
C LYS A 297 6.00 11.63 20.85
N GLU A 298 4.89 12.35 20.73
CA GLU A 298 3.59 11.95 21.29
C GLU A 298 2.81 11.15 20.25
N PHE A 299 2.34 9.97 20.62
CA PHE A 299 1.56 9.06 19.79
C PHE A 299 0.82 8.03 20.68
N GLU A 300 -0.23 7.44 20.12
CA GLU A 300 -0.97 6.36 20.79
C GLU A 300 -0.63 5.02 20.13
N TYR A 301 -0.59 3.95 20.92
CA TYR A 301 -0.37 2.60 20.38
C TYR A 301 -0.99 1.54 21.27
N LYS A 302 -1.32 0.38 20.66
CA LYS A 302 -1.80 -0.80 21.37
C LYS A 302 -1.19 -2.07 20.78
N ILE A 303 -0.62 -2.90 21.66
CA ILE A 303 -0.08 -4.21 21.29
C ILE A 303 -1.01 -5.25 21.90
N TYR A 304 -1.78 -5.90 21.04
CA TYR A 304 -2.69 -6.97 21.46
C TYR A 304 -1.92 -8.27 21.71
N GLN A 305 -2.32 -9.02 22.76
CA GLN A 305 -1.66 -10.27 23.12
C GLN A 305 -2.39 -11.45 22.48
N GLU A 306 -1.70 -12.22 21.62
CA GLU A 306 -2.14 -13.50 21.07
C GLU A 306 -3.61 -13.52 20.60
N ILE A 307 -4.02 -12.54 19.79
CA ILE A 307 -5.40 -12.41 19.35
C ILE A 307 -5.72 -13.29 18.12
N PRO A 308 -6.95 -13.77 17.96
CA PRO A 308 -7.38 -14.48 16.77
C PRO A 308 -7.14 -13.67 15.50
N GLY A 309 -6.62 -14.31 14.46
CA GLY A 309 -6.35 -13.69 13.17
C GLY A 309 -4.94 -13.13 12.97
N GLY A 310 -4.15 -12.89 14.04
CA GLY A 310 -2.79 -12.38 13.93
C GLY A 310 -2.72 -11.17 12.99
N HIS A 311 -2.01 -11.28 11.88
CA HIS A 311 -1.86 -10.17 10.91
C HIS A 311 -3.18 -9.61 10.34
N THR A 312 -4.22 -10.43 10.27
CA THR A 312 -5.51 -10.04 9.69
C THR A 312 -6.60 -9.80 10.73
N PHE A 313 -6.25 -9.66 12.02
CA PHE A 313 -7.21 -9.65 13.11
C PHE A 313 -8.30 -8.60 12.95
N GLU A 314 -7.96 -7.42 12.48
CA GLU A 314 -8.93 -6.32 12.29
C GLU A 314 -9.94 -6.57 11.16
N ARG A 315 -9.68 -7.54 10.28
CA ARG A 315 -10.60 -7.94 9.21
C ARG A 315 -11.63 -8.98 9.66
N LEU A 316 -11.45 -9.55 10.86
CA LEU A 316 -12.35 -10.56 11.39
C LEU A 316 -13.58 -9.92 12.03
N ASP A 317 -14.69 -10.64 12.03
CA ASP A 317 -15.90 -10.25 12.76
C ASP A 317 -15.88 -10.83 14.19
N THR A 318 -14.90 -10.40 14.99
CA THR A 318 -14.78 -10.73 16.41
C THR A 318 -15.01 -9.49 17.28
N PRO A 319 -15.45 -9.63 18.56
CA PRO A 319 -15.62 -8.46 19.44
C PRO A 319 -14.38 -7.61 19.56
N ILE A 320 -13.20 -8.23 19.71
CA ILE A 320 -11.93 -7.51 19.84
C ILE A 320 -11.54 -6.77 18.55
N ALA A 321 -11.82 -7.35 17.38
CA ALA A 321 -11.56 -6.71 16.09
C ALA A 321 -12.50 -5.50 15.88
N ARG A 322 -13.78 -5.64 16.21
CA ARG A 322 -14.75 -4.52 16.17
C ARG A 322 -14.35 -3.39 17.11
N GLU A 323 -13.90 -3.71 18.33
CA GLU A 323 -13.41 -2.72 19.28
C GLU A 323 -12.16 -2.01 18.77
N ALA A 324 -11.19 -2.73 18.19
CA ALA A 324 -9.98 -2.17 17.63
C ALA A 324 -10.28 -1.20 16.46
N ARG A 325 -11.17 -1.59 15.55
CA ARG A 325 -11.62 -0.70 14.45
C ARG A 325 -12.32 0.55 15.00
N LEU A 326 -13.19 0.38 15.98
CA LEU A 326 -13.91 1.49 16.61
C LEU A 326 -12.96 2.45 17.34
N GLU A 327 -11.92 1.93 18.00
CA GLU A 327 -10.85 2.74 18.62
C GLU A 327 -10.12 3.58 17.56
N ALA A 328 -9.75 2.98 16.42
CA ALA A 328 -9.12 3.68 15.31
C ALA A 328 -10.04 4.79 14.72
N TYR A 329 -11.32 4.50 14.50
CA TYR A 329 -12.27 5.49 14.00
C TYR A 329 -12.49 6.63 15.00
N ARG A 330 -12.62 6.35 16.28
CA ARG A 330 -12.75 7.39 17.34
C ARG A 330 -11.49 8.26 17.42
N PHE A 331 -10.32 7.64 17.34
CA PHE A 331 -9.07 8.39 17.31
C PHE A 331 -9.04 9.35 16.11
N LEU A 332 -9.31 8.87 14.90
CA LEU A 332 -9.33 9.70 13.70
C LEU A 332 -10.41 10.80 13.78
N ALA A 333 -11.62 10.44 14.23
CA ALA A 333 -12.73 11.39 14.38
C ALA A 333 -12.44 12.54 15.34
N LYS A 334 -11.65 12.32 16.39
CA LYS A 334 -11.22 13.34 17.35
C LYS A 334 -10.51 14.52 16.66
N TYR A 335 -9.74 14.25 15.62
CA TYR A 335 -8.96 15.24 14.90
C TYR A 335 -9.63 15.69 13.59
N LEU A 336 -10.26 14.78 12.87
CA LEU A 336 -10.84 15.04 11.55
C LEU A 336 -12.30 15.52 11.60
N LYS A 337 -12.98 15.36 12.75
CA LYS A 337 -14.32 15.89 13.04
C LYS A 337 -15.33 15.63 11.91
N PRO A 338 -15.60 14.37 11.55
CA PRO A 338 -16.65 14.02 10.61
C PRO A 338 -18.04 14.38 11.17
N GLU A 339 -19.06 14.44 10.31
CA GLU A 339 -20.42 14.79 10.74
C GLU A 339 -21.02 13.80 11.75
N ASN A 340 -20.76 12.52 11.59
CA ASN A 340 -21.33 11.42 12.39
C ASN A 340 -20.19 10.59 13.03
N PRO A 341 -19.46 11.11 14.03
CA PRO A 341 -18.39 10.36 14.67
C PRO A 341 -18.91 9.08 15.33
N PRO A 342 -18.11 7.97 15.42
CA PRO A 342 -18.52 6.69 15.95
C PRO A 342 -18.59 6.64 17.48
#